data_32231edbb68f57db916c22d62708a4c6
#
_entry.id   32231edbb68f57db916c22d62708a4c6
#
_cell.length_a   1.000
_cell.length_b   1.000
_cell.length_c   1.000
_cell.angle_alpha   90.00
_cell.angle_beta   90.00
_cell.angle_gamma   90.00
#
_symmetry.space_group_name_H-M   'P 1'
#
loop_
_entity.id
_entity.type
_entity.pdbx_description
1 polymer ?
#
loop_
_entity_poly.entity_id
_entity_poly.type
_entity_poly.pdbx_seq_one_letter_code
_entity_poly.pdbx_strand_id
1 'polypeptide(L)'
;MRDEVEHKGESGAVGIGARRCRDAEGVSERVTKVRAAIDAPLLVTKPVNVLWLTGLDSSNAALLVEPDRLRIFTDFRYLEKALAAEAEVVEIPRGLFSKLPELLPKRIAFESESLVHASWAALDAAGIETVPTAQLVEGIRAVKEPGELDAIRHASAITNAMLDRLAEQPFVGRTEAELAWWIESTMHELGAEGAAFPPIVAAGPNGALPHANPGARTIEKGQTVVVDAAAKVDGYHSDCTRTFATGPLPDELARSYAVCLEGQLAGLEATRAGRSGRDVDAVARDVITRAGLGELFAHGLGHGVGMEIHEQPAMRPESEDVLAVDGVVTVEPGIYHPGLGGIRIEDLVIIRENEPEVLTTFTKELVTVGR
;
A
#
# COMPACT_ATOMS: atom_id res chain seq x y z
N MET A 1 61.71 1.00 -29.06
CA MET A 1 60.92 0.00 -28.36
C MET A 1 60.19 0.73 -27.26
N ARG A 2 58.94 1.02 -27.50
CA ARG A 2 57.99 1.58 -26.53
C ARG A 2 56.87 0.56 -26.42
N ASP A 3 56.75 -0.05 -25.24
CA ASP A 3 55.66 -0.98 -24.93
C ASP A 3 54.38 -0.20 -24.64
N GLU A 4 53.38 -0.39 -25.46
CA GLU A 4 52.00 0.07 -25.22
C GLU A 4 51.32 -0.93 -24.33
N VAL A 5 50.92 -0.48 -23.12
CA VAL A 5 50.06 -1.26 -22.22
C VAL A 5 48.62 -0.86 -22.50
N GLU A 6 47.88 -1.75 -23.15
CA GLU A 6 46.45 -1.65 -23.31
C GLU A 6 45.72 -1.90 -21.97
N HIS A 7 45.11 -0.86 -21.43
CA HIS A 7 44.10 -1.01 -20.38
C HIS A 7 42.73 -1.32 -20.99
N LYS A 8 42.34 -2.58 -20.99
CA LYS A 8 40.94 -2.98 -21.19
C LYS A 8 40.15 -2.68 -19.93
N GLY A 9 39.38 -1.58 -19.96
CA GLY A 9 38.35 -1.29 -19.01
C GLY A 9 37.10 -2.11 -19.34
N GLU A 10 36.81 -3.16 -18.58
CA GLU A 10 35.51 -3.80 -18.58
C GLU A 10 34.50 -2.92 -17.83
N SER A 11 33.72 -2.16 -18.57
CA SER A 11 32.51 -1.53 -18.04
C SER A 11 31.44 -2.59 -17.94
N GLY A 12 31.29 -3.18 -16.75
CA GLY A 12 30.14 -4.01 -16.41
C GLY A 12 28.87 -3.16 -16.39
N ALA A 13 28.20 -3.04 -17.53
CA ALA A 13 26.82 -2.58 -17.56
C ALA A 13 25.97 -3.62 -16.83
N VAL A 14 25.56 -3.32 -15.60
CA VAL A 14 24.51 -4.06 -14.92
C VAL A 14 23.23 -3.81 -15.74
N GLY A 15 22.92 -4.77 -16.63
CA GLY A 15 21.68 -4.79 -17.36
C GLY A 15 20.53 -4.85 -16.34
N ILE A 16 19.75 -3.77 -16.25
CA ILE A 16 18.44 -3.78 -15.64
C ILE A 16 17.58 -4.68 -16.53
N GLY A 17 17.65 -5.97 -16.30
CA GLY A 17 16.74 -6.94 -16.89
C GLY A 17 15.38 -6.69 -16.27
N ALA A 18 14.45 -6.17 -17.06
CA ALA A 18 13.03 -6.22 -16.72
C ALA A 18 12.70 -7.69 -16.42
N ARG A 19 12.68 -8.05 -15.13
CA ARG A 19 12.20 -9.36 -14.70
C ARG A 19 10.71 -9.36 -15.01
N ARG A 20 10.30 -10.29 -15.88
CA ARG A 20 8.90 -10.66 -16.04
C ARG A 20 8.44 -11.16 -14.67
N CYS A 21 7.89 -10.27 -13.87
CA CYS A 21 7.16 -10.65 -12.68
C CYS A 21 5.74 -10.96 -13.13
N ARG A 22 5.48 -12.23 -13.34
CA ARG A 22 4.22 -12.96 -13.18
C ARG A 22 4.31 -14.23 -14.02
N ASP A 23 4.34 -15.34 -13.33
CA ASP A 23 4.16 -16.64 -13.96
C ASP A 23 2.77 -16.67 -14.60
N ALA A 24 2.68 -17.10 -15.86
CA ALA A 24 1.42 -17.25 -16.57
C ALA A 24 0.41 -18.13 -15.78
N GLU A 25 0.92 -19.07 -14.98
CA GLU A 25 0.14 -19.89 -14.05
C GLU A 25 -0.59 -19.06 -12.99
N GLY A 26 0.05 -18.05 -12.38
CA GLY A 26 -0.57 -17.19 -11.35
C GLY A 26 -1.73 -16.34 -11.90
N VAL A 27 -1.58 -15.76 -13.09
CA VAL A 27 -2.67 -15.02 -13.76
C VAL A 27 -3.86 -15.94 -14.05
N SER A 28 -3.62 -17.15 -14.52
CA SER A 28 -4.66 -18.17 -14.77
C SER A 28 -5.41 -18.53 -13.49
N GLU A 29 -4.71 -18.67 -12.35
CA GLU A 29 -5.33 -18.98 -11.06
C GLU A 29 -6.21 -17.83 -10.55
N ARG A 30 -5.76 -16.58 -10.64
CA ARG A 30 -6.52 -15.38 -10.26
C ARG A 30 -7.84 -15.27 -11.04
N VAL A 31 -7.75 -15.43 -12.36
CA VAL A 31 -8.92 -15.45 -13.24
C VAL A 31 -9.88 -16.58 -12.86
N THR A 32 -9.36 -17.73 -12.49
CA THR A 32 -10.16 -18.89 -12.05
C THR A 32 -10.89 -18.60 -10.75
N LYS A 33 -10.24 -17.95 -9.77
CA LYS A 33 -10.87 -17.50 -8.51
C LYS A 33 -11.99 -16.49 -8.78
N VAL A 34 -11.76 -15.52 -9.68
CA VAL A 34 -12.80 -14.55 -10.06
C VAL A 34 -13.98 -15.25 -10.74
N ARG A 35 -13.72 -16.17 -11.70
CA ARG A 35 -14.78 -16.94 -12.38
C ARG A 35 -15.63 -17.76 -11.41
N ALA A 36 -15.03 -18.31 -10.38
CA ALA A 36 -15.76 -19.08 -9.36
C ALA A 36 -16.67 -18.20 -8.47
N ALA A 37 -16.42 -16.90 -8.42
CA ALA A 37 -17.14 -15.95 -7.57
C ALA A 37 -18.23 -15.14 -8.31
N ILE A 38 -18.44 -15.37 -9.62
CA ILE A 38 -19.37 -14.57 -10.45
C ILE A 38 -20.46 -15.43 -11.08
N ASP A 39 -21.69 -14.88 -11.13
CA ASP A 39 -22.86 -15.49 -11.82
C ASP A 39 -23.10 -14.90 -13.22
N ALA A 40 -22.38 -13.86 -13.60
CA ALA A 40 -22.43 -13.19 -14.89
C ALA A 40 -21.05 -12.72 -15.30
N PRO A 41 -20.75 -12.51 -16.60
CA PRO A 41 -19.48 -11.94 -17.03
C PRO A 41 -19.16 -10.65 -16.28
N LEU A 42 -17.98 -10.55 -15.67
CA LEU A 42 -17.57 -9.39 -14.87
C LEU A 42 -16.77 -8.40 -15.72
N LEU A 43 -17.26 -7.17 -15.78
CA LEU A 43 -16.54 -6.03 -16.33
C LEU A 43 -15.67 -5.40 -15.24
N VAL A 44 -14.37 -5.58 -15.37
CA VAL A 44 -13.35 -4.99 -14.49
C VAL A 44 -12.82 -3.72 -15.14
N THR A 45 -12.90 -2.60 -14.42
CA THR A 45 -12.50 -1.26 -14.92
C THR A 45 -11.52 -0.55 -13.99
N LYS A 46 -11.36 -1.03 -12.77
CA LYS A 46 -10.37 -0.50 -11.82
C LYS A 46 -8.96 -0.84 -12.31
N PRO A 47 -8.10 0.17 -12.60
CA PRO A 47 -6.79 -0.07 -13.22
C PRO A 47 -5.93 -1.10 -12.47
N VAL A 48 -5.91 -1.03 -11.13
CA VAL A 48 -5.13 -1.96 -10.31
C VAL A 48 -5.66 -3.40 -10.43
N ASN A 49 -6.97 -3.61 -10.57
CA ASN A 49 -7.57 -4.94 -10.75
C ASN A 49 -7.29 -5.48 -12.16
N VAL A 50 -7.33 -4.62 -13.19
CA VAL A 50 -6.89 -4.98 -14.55
C VAL A 50 -5.42 -5.38 -14.53
N LEU A 51 -4.56 -4.59 -13.89
CA LEU A 51 -3.14 -4.89 -13.73
C LEU A 51 -2.92 -6.22 -13.01
N TRP A 52 -3.62 -6.46 -11.90
CA TRP A 52 -3.50 -7.68 -11.11
C TRP A 52 -3.92 -8.93 -11.88
N LEU A 53 -5.01 -8.85 -12.67
CA LEU A 53 -5.54 -9.98 -13.44
C LEU A 53 -4.79 -10.26 -14.74
N THR A 54 -4.13 -9.26 -15.34
CA THR A 54 -3.58 -9.40 -16.71
C THR A 54 -2.12 -9.00 -16.85
N GLY A 55 -1.54 -8.33 -15.86
CA GLY A 55 -0.22 -7.71 -15.99
C GLY A 55 -0.22 -6.40 -16.78
N LEU A 56 -1.36 -5.95 -17.30
CA LEU A 56 -1.46 -4.71 -18.09
C LEU A 56 -1.57 -3.49 -17.20
N ASP A 57 -0.51 -2.71 -17.10
CA ASP A 57 -0.53 -1.36 -16.54
C ASP A 57 -1.04 -0.37 -17.60
N SER A 58 -2.26 0.13 -17.42
CA SER A 58 -2.94 1.02 -18.35
C SER A 58 -3.88 1.98 -17.65
N SER A 59 -3.90 3.23 -18.08
CA SER A 59 -4.90 4.22 -17.66
C SER A 59 -6.19 4.20 -18.50
N ASN A 60 -6.29 3.32 -19.51
CA ASN A 60 -7.46 3.20 -20.39
C ASN A 60 -7.64 1.77 -20.88
N ALA A 61 -8.07 0.91 -19.97
CA ALA A 61 -8.42 -0.47 -20.29
C ALA A 61 -9.66 -0.90 -19.51
N ALA A 62 -10.40 -1.86 -20.06
CA ALA A 62 -11.38 -2.66 -19.36
C ALA A 62 -11.12 -4.14 -19.65
N LEU A 63 -11.39 -4.98 -18.67
CA LEU A 63 -11.27 -6.41 -18.78
C LEU A 63 -12.66 -7.03 -18.62
N LEU A 64 -13.06 -7.90 -19.51
CA LEU A 64 -14.25 -8.74 -19.35
C LEU A 64 -13.85 -10.16 -19.04
N VAL A 65 -14.18 -10.59 -17.84
CA VAL A 65 -13.98 -11.97 -17.38
C VAL A 65 -15.24 -12.76 -17.70
N GLU A 66 -15.16 -13.63 -18.71
CA GLU A 66 -16.26 -14.53 -19.12
C GLU A 66 -15.94 -15.96 -18.65
N PRO A 67 -16.94 -16.88 -18.64
CA PRO A 67 -16.73 -18.26 -18.18
C PRO A 67 -15.62 -19.00 -18.92
N ASP A 68 -15.47 -18.76 -20.22
CA ASP A 68 -14.60 -19.50 -21.14
C ASP A 68 -13.47 -18.67 -21.77
N ARG A 69 -13.52 -17.33 -21.64
CA ARG A 69 -12.53 -16.43 -22.23
C ARG A 69 -12.28 -15.20 -21.38
N LEU A 70 -11.19 -14.49 -21.71
CA LEU A 70 -10.81 -13.23 -21.12
C LEU A 70 -10.59 -12.21 -22.22
N ARG A 71 -11.23 -11.04 -22.17
CA ARG A 71 -11.12 -10.00 -23.20
C ARG A 71 -10.64 -8.69 -22.60
N ILE A 72 -9.55 -8.16 -23.14
CA ILE A 72 -9.04 -6.83 -22.81
C ILE A 72 -9.48 -5.85 -23.88
N PHE A 73 -10.14 -4.77 -23.47
CA PHE A 73 -10.50 -3.64 -24.32
C PHE A 73 -9.57 -2.48 -23.99
N THR A 74 -8.83 -1.99 -24.98
CA THR A 74 -7.88 -0.87 -24.78
C THR A 74 -7.67 -0.09 -26.07
N ASP A 75 -6.96 1.04 -26.02
CA ASP A 75 -6.64 1.81 -27.21
C ASP A 75 -5.20 1.58 -27.69
N PHE A 76 -4.87 2.14 -28.86
CA PHE A 76 -3.60 1.98 -29.53
C PHE A 76 -2.36 2.26 -28.65
N ARG A 77 -2.48 3.09 -27.61
CA ARG A 77 -1.36 3.43 -26.70
C ARG A 77 -0.89 2.26 -25.87
N TYR A 78 -1.78 1.32 -25.57
CA TYR A 78 -1.52 0.17 -24.71
C TYR A 78 -1.60 -1.17 -25.45
N LEU A 79 -1.92 -1.14 -26.76
CA LEU A 79 -2.14 -2.36 -27.56
C LEU A 79 -0.96 -3.32 -27.51
N GLU A 80 0.27 -2.81 -27.70
CA GLU A 80 1.49 -3.64 -27.68
C GLU A 80 1.69 -4.33 -26.31
N LYS A 81 1.46 -3.59 -25.21
CA LYS A 81 1.53 -4.15 -23.85
C LYS A 81 0.42 -5.19 -23.63
N ALA A 82 -0.80 -4.89 -24.08
CA ALA A 82 -1.96 -5.76 -23.90
C ALA A 82 -1.79 -7.12 -24.62
N LEU A 83 -1.13 -7.15 -25.80
CA LEU A 83 -0.84 -8.37 -26.56
C LEU A 83 0.12 -9.33 -25.82
N ALA A 84 0.80 -8.89 -24.78
CA ALA A 84 1.60 -9.75 -23.91
C ALA A 84 0.77 -10.50 -22.83
N ALA A 85 -0.50 -10.13 -22.63
CA ALA A 85 -1.40 -10.78 -21.70
C ALA A 85 -2.03 -12.04 -22.36
N GLU A 86 -2.37 -13.01 -21.53
CA GLU A 86 -3.10 -14.23 -21.96
C GLU A 86 -4.61 -13.95 -22.09
N ALA A 87 -4.97 -13.05 -23.01
CA ALA A 87 -6.34 -12.62 -23.24
C ALA A 87 -6.57 -12.25 -24.71
N GLU A 88 -7.82 -12.30 -25.16
CA GLU A 88 -8.22 -11.71 -26.43
C GLU A 88 -8.17 -10.18 -26.31
N VAL A 89 -7.38 -9.53 -27.14
CA VAL A 89 -7.22 -8.06 -27.13
C VAL A 89 -8.08 -7.43 -28.20
N VAL A 90 -8.92 -6.49 -27.80
CA VAL A 90 -9.81 -5.75 -28.70
C VAL A 90 -9.41 -4.27 -28.66
N GLU A 91 -8.90 -3.78 -29.77
CA GLU A 91 -8.59 -2.34 -29.91
C GLU A 91 -9.87 -1.53 -30.07
N ILE A 92 -9.99 -0.47 -29.27
CA ILE A 92 -11.10 0.47 -29.33
C ILE A 92 -10.61 1.92 -29.29
N PRO A 93 -11.41 2.91 -29.72
CA PRO A 93 -11.06 4.33 -29.61
C PRO A 93 -10.82 4.75 -28.15
N ARG A 94 -10.10 5.87 -27.95
CA ARG A 94 -9.78 6.44 -26.63
C ARG A 94 -10.99 6.61 -25.69
N GLY A 95 -12.15 6.92 -26.25
CA GLY A 95 -13.39 6.96 -25.47
C GLY A 95 -13.91 5.56 -25.23
N LEU A 96 -13.32 4.83 -24.30
CA LEU A 96 -13.57 3.40 -24.00
C LEU A 96 -15.08 3.08 -24.06
N PHE A 97 -15.89 3.79 -23.27
CA PHE A 97 -17.33 3.57 -23.16
C PHE A 97 -18.15 4.10 -24.35
N SER A 98 -17.53 4.76 -25.34
CA SER A 98 -18.22 5.12 -26.58
C SER A 98 -18.48 3.91 -27.51
N LYS A 99 -17.70 2.83 -27.36
CA LYS A 99 -17.79 1.63 -28.18
C LYS A 99 -17.94 0.33 -27.37
N LEU A 100 -17.42 0.31 -26.17
CA LEU A 100 -17.45 -0.88 -25.30
C LEU A 100 -18.88 -1.46 -25.15
N PRO A 101 -19.97 -0.69 -24.96
CA PRO A 101 -21.32 -1.24 -24.84
C PRO A 101 -21.78 -2.09 -26.01
N GLU A 102 -21.28 -1.80 -27.23
CA GLU A 102 -21.65 -2.57 -28.44
C GLU A 102 -21.00 -3.97 -28.45
N LEU A 103 -19.94 -4.18 -27.65
CA LEU A 103 -19.10 -5.38 -27.63
C LEU A 103 -19.38 -6.27 -26.41
N LEU A 104 -20.21 -5.79 -25.47
CA LEU A 104 -20.51 -6.50 -24.23
C LEU A 104 -21.76 -7.41 -24.36
N PRO A 105 -21.86 -8.45 -23.54
CA PRO A 105 -23.10 -9.24 -23.38
C PRO A 105 -24.25 -8.37 -22.87
N LYS A 106 -25.47 -8.84 -23.05
CA LYS A 106 -26.68 -8.12 -22.60
C LYS A 106 -26.86 -8.10 -21.08
N ARG A 107 -26.13 -8.92 -20.35
CA ARG A 107 -26.08 -8.96 -18.88
C ARG A 107 -24.65 -9.11 -18.43
N ILE A 108 -24.20 -8.19 -17.56
CA ILE A 108 -22.85 -8.20 -16.98
C ILE A 108 -22.87 -7.83 -15.50
N ALA A 109 -21.95 -8.39 -14.72
CA ALA A 109 -21.54 -7.84 -13.44
C ALA A 109 -20.52 -6.72 -13.66
N PHE A 110 -20.40 -5.78 -12.71
CA PHE A 110 -19.44 -4.68 -12.80
C PHE A 110 -18.99 -4.21 -11.41
N GLU A 111 -17.81 -3.62 -11.32
CA GLU A 111 -17.25 -3.02 -10.10
C GLU A 111 -17.97 -1.72 -9.74
N SER A 112 -18.92 -1.80 -8.79
CA SER A 112 -19.82 -0.67 -8.44
C SER A 112 -19.10 0.51 -7.76
N GLU A 113 -17.97 0.26 -7.13
CA GLU A 113 -17.17 1.29 -6.43
C GLU A 113 -16.17 2.00 -7.34
N SER A 114 -15.91 1.48 -8.55
CA SER A 114 -14.92 2.04 -9.46
C SER A 114 -15.50 2.58 -10.75
N LEU A 115 -16.60 2.00 -11.24
CA LEU A 115 -17.22 2.45 -12.48
C LEU A 115 -17.92 3.80 -12.28
N VAL A 116 -17.41 4.86 -12.93
CA VAL A 116 -18.02 6.18 -12.82
C VAL A 116 -19.43 6.21 -13.44
N HIS A 117 -20.31 7.06 -12.91
CA HIS A 117 -21.71 7.15 -13.34
C HIS A 117 -21.88 7.37 -14.86
N ALA A 118 -21.06 8.18 -15.49
CA ALA A 118 -21.14 8.42 -16.95
C ALA A 118 -20.90 7.12 -17.77
N SER A 119 -19.99 6.26 -17.31
CA SER A 119 -19.70 4.97 -17.94
C SER A 119 -20.86 3.98 -17.71
N TRP A 120 -21.39 3.93 -16.51
CA TRP A 120 -22.58 3.14 -16.21
C TRP A 120 -23.79 3.58 -17.04
N ALA A 121 -24.04 4.88 -17.15
CA ALA A 121 -25.14 5.41 -17.98
C ALA A 121 -25.02 5.03 -19.46
N ALA A 122 -23.80 4.91 -19.99
CA ALA A 122 -23.59 4.42 -21.35
C ALA A 122 -23.96 2.95 -21.52
N LEU A 123 -23.71 2.12 -20.50
CA LEU A 123 -24.15 0.71 -20.47
C LEU A 123 -25.69 0.61 -20.40
N ASP A 124 -26.31 1.37 -19.52
CA ASP A 124 -27.76 1.43 -19.35
C ASP A 124 -28.47 1.89 -20.63
N ALA A 125 -27.98 2.97 -21.25
CA ALA A 125 -28.50 3.48 -22.55
C ALA A 125 -28.37 2.47 -23.71
N ALA A 126 -27.40 1.55 -23.63
CA ALA A 126 -27.25 0.45 -24.58
C ALA A 126 -28.15 -0.76 -24.26
N GLY A 127 -28.97 -0.68 -23.21
CA GLY A 127 -29.86 -1.73 -22.75
C GLY A 127 -29.14 -2.96 -22.20
N ILE A 128 -28.00 -2.75 -21.55
CA ILE A 128 -27.27 -3.80 -20.84
C ILE A 128 -27.78 -3.89 -19.41
N GLU A 129 -28.22 -5.07 -19.01
CA GLU A 129 -28.54 -5.38 -17.61
C GLU A 129 -27.24 -5.43 -16.80
N THR A 130 -27.11 -4.53 -15.83
CA THR A 130 -25.92 -4.41 -15.00
C THR A 130 -26.17 -4.91 -13.58
N VAL A 131 -25.30 -5.80 -13.07
CA VAL A 131 -25.34 -6.35 -11.71
C VAL A 131 -24.17 -5.77 -10.93
N PRO A 132 -24.38 -4.92 -9.92
CA PRO A 132 -23.29 -4.35 -9.16
C PRO A 132 -22.61 -5.41 -8.29
N THR A 133 -21.29 -5.42 -8.26
CA THR A 133 -20.46 -6.17 -7.32
C THR A 133 -19.62 -5.19 -6.51
N ALA A 134 -19.54 -5.37 -5.20
CA ALA A 134 -18.69 -4.58 -4.32
C ALA A 134 -17.51 -5.44 -3.90
N GLN A 135 -16.30 -4.92 -4.06
CA GLN A 135 -15.05 -5.47 -3.53
C GLN A 135 -14.78 -6.96 -3.83
N LEU A 136 -15.30 -7.49 -4.95
CA LEU A 136 -15.15 -8.90 -5.30
C LEU A 136 -13.69 -9.24 -5.63
N VAL A 137 -13.04 -8.46 -6.49
CA VAL A 137 -11.65 -8.66 -6.88
C VAL A 137 -10.72 -8.29 -5.72
N GLU A 138 -11.04 -7.23 -5.01
CA GLU A 138 -10.29 -6.76 -3.82
C GLU A 138 -10.30 -7.81 -2.71
N GLY A 139 -11.42 -8.48 -2.47
CA GLY A 139 -11.50 -9.57 -1.48
C GLY A 139 -10.62 -10.77 -1.85
N ILE A 140 -10.45 -11.06 -3.14
CA ILE A 140 -9.52 -12.11 -3.60
C ILE A 140 -8.07 -11.63 -3.44
N ARG A 141 -7.77 -10.36 -3.75
CA ARG A 141 -6.45 -9.73 -3.59
C ARG A 141 -6.03 -9.60 -2.12
N ALA A 142 -6.97 -9.58 -1.19
CA ALA A 142 -6.67 -9.48 0.24
C ALA A 142 -5.76 -10.63 0.73
N VAL A 143 -5.90 -11.83 0.12
CA VAL A 143 -5.03 -12.99 0.38
C VAL A 143 -3.94 -13.03 -0.69
N LYS A 144 -2.70 -12.83 -0.29
CA LYS A 144 -1.55 -12.71 -1.19
C LYS A 144 -1.00 -14.06 -1.61
N GLU A 145 -0.59 -14.14 -2.86
CA GLU A 145 0.18 -15.27 -3.39
C GLU A 145 1.67 -15.16 -2.98
N PRO A 146 2.46 -16.24 -3.00
CA PRO A 146 3.85 -16.22 -2.58
C PRO A 146 4.70 -15.12 -3.26
N GLY A 147 4.55 -14.93 -4.57
CA GLY A 147 5.27 -13.90 -5.31
C GLY A 147 4.89 -12.47 -4.91
N GLU A 148 3.63 -12.26 -4.52
CA GLU A 148 3.14 -10.97 -3.99
C GLU A 148 3.75 -10.67 -2.62
N LEU A 149 3.80 -11.69 -1.75
CA LEU A 149 4.45 -11.59 -0.44
C LEU A 149 5.95 -11.28 -0.57
N ASP A 150 6.63 -11.86 -1.55
CA ASP A 150 8.05 -11.59 -1.79
C ASP A 150 8.29 -10.15 -2.27
N ALA A 151 7.42 -9.60 -3.12
CA ALA A 151 7.49 -8.19 -3.53
C ALA A 151 7.25 -7.25 -2.33
N ILE A 152 6.28 -7.55 -1.46
CA ILE A 152 6.01 -6.76 -0.24
C ILE A 152 7.19 -6.85 0.75
N ARG A 153 7.80 -8.02 0.93
CA ARG A 153 9.02 -8.18 1.74
C ARG A 153 10.18 -7.34 1.20
N HIS A 154 10.34 -7.32 -0.12
CA HIS A 154 11.37 -6.50 -0.75
C HIS A 154 11.12 -5.00 -0.55
N ALA A 155 9.88 -4.52 -0.75
CA ALA A 155 9.50 -3.15 -0.46
C ALA A 155 9.75 -2.79 1.02
N SER A 156 9.40 -3.68 1.96
CA SER A 156 9.64 -3.50 3.39
C SER A 156 11.14 -3.46 3.74
N ALA A 157 11.97 -4.27 3.09
CA ALA A 157 13.41 -4.24 3.28
C ALA A 157 14.04 -2.90 2.86
N ILE A 158 13.55 -2.29 1.78
CA ILE A 158 13.96 -0.95 1.35
C ILE A 158 13.54 0.10 2.38
N THR A 159 12.31 0.04 2.87
CA THR A 159 11.81 0.98 3.90
C THR A 159 12.61 0.85 5.20
N ASN A 160 12.92 -0.36 5.64
CA ASN A 160 13.79 -0.59 6.81
C ASN A 160 15.18 0.02 6.62
N ALA A 161 15.82 -0.25 5.48
CA ALA A 161 17.15 0.30 5.17
C ALA A 161 17.15 1.85 5.06
N MET A 162 16.05 2.42 4.57
CA MET A 162 15.86 3.88 4.56
C MET A 162 15.75 4.43 5.98
N LEU A 163 14.97 3.79 6.86
CA LEU A 163 14.80 4.20 8.26
C LEU A 163 16.12 4.09 9.04
N ASP A 164 16.93 3.04 8.80
CA ASP A 164 18.26 2.90 9.40
C ASP A 164 19.16 4.09 9.02
N ARG A 165 19.19 4.47 7.73
CA ARG A 165 19.94 5.65 7.27
C ARG A 165 19.36 6.96 7.79
N LEU A 166 18.02 7.04 7.94
CA LEU A 166 17.32 8.22 8.43
C LEU A 166 17.67 8.53 9.88
N ALA A 167 17.82 7.51 10.72
CA ALA A 167 18.18 7.66 12.13
C ALA A 167 19.56 8.32 12.33
N GLU A 168 20.44 8.26 11.32
CA GLU A 168 21.76 8.89 11.32
C GLU A 168 21.72 10.35 10.82
N GLN A 169 20.59 10.82 10.29
CA GLN A 169 20.46 12.18 9.74
C GLN A 169 20.22 13.21 10.83
N PRO A 170 20.74 14.44 10.68
CA PRO A 170 20.32 15.56 11.51
C PRO A 170 18.90 16.00 11.11
N PHE A 171 17.99 16.07 12.08
CA PHE A 171 16.62 16.57 11.87
C PHE A 171 16.52 18.06 12.21
N VAL A 172 17.10 18.47 13.35
CA VAL A 172 16.99 19.85 13.84
C VAL A 172 17.61 20.84 12.84
N GLY A 173 16.83 21.87 12.51
CA GLY A 173 17.22 22.90 11.54
C GLY A 173 16.85 22.59 10.08
N ARG A 174 16.46 21.35 9.77
CA ARG A 174 15.88 21.02 8.45
C ARG A 174 14.38 21.30 8.45
N THR A 175 13.82 21.51 7.28
CA THR A 175 12.37 21.53 7.11
C THR A 175 11.80 20.12 6.97
N GLU A 176 10.51 19.97 7.27
CA GLU A 176 9.79 18.72 7.03
C GLU A 176 9.88 18.29 5.56
N ALA A 177 9.73 19.24 4.62
CA ALA A 177 9.81 18.98 3.18
C ALA A 177 11.21 18.52 2.73
N GLU A 178 12.30 19.10 3.28
CA GLU A 178 13.66 18.65 2.98
C GLU A 178 13.92 17.22 3.46
N LEU A 179 13.35 16.86 4.61
CA LEU A 179 13.50 15.51 5.12
C LEU A 179 12.66 14.51 4.35
N ALA A 180 11.43 14.87 3.96
CA ALA A 180 10.56 14.05 3.12
C ALA A 180 11.20 13.77 1.74
N TRP A 181 11.78 14.79 1.12
CA TRP A 181 12.52 14.63 -0.13
C TRP A 181 13.76 13.70 0.03
N TRP A 182 14.47 13.83 1.14
CA TRP A 182 15.60 12.94 1.43
C TRP A 182 15.16 11.48 1.56
N ILE A 183 14.02 11.22 2.24
CA ILE A 183 13.42 9.90 2.40
C ILE A 183 13.09 9.30 1.02
N GLU A 184 12.36 10.02 0.18
CA GLU A 184 11.96 9.57 -1.14
C GLU A 184 13.18 9.28 -2.03
N SER A 185 14.15 10.22 -2.07
CA SER A 185 15.38 10.04 -2.83
C SER A 185 16.17 8.82 -2.37
N THR A 186 16.24 8.57 -1.05
CA THR A 186 16.95 7.42 -0.48
C THR A 186 16.25 6.10 -0.84
N MET A 187 14.92 6.03 -0.85
CA MET A 187 14.20 4.84 -1.30
C MET A 187 14.49 4.52 -2.77
N HIS A 188 14.56 5.53 -3.64
CA HIS A 188 14.98 5.36 -5.04
C HIS A 188 16.41 4.84 -5.17
N GLU A 189 17.37 5.39 -4.40
CA GLU A 189 18.75 4.91 -4.35
C GLU A 189 18.86 3.44 -3.90
N LEU A 190 17.94 3.01 -3.03
CA LEU A 190 17.85 1.63 -2.54
C LEU A 190 17.16 0.68 -3.51
N GLY A 191 16.61 1.19 -4.63
CA GLY A 191 16.04 0.40 -5.72
C GLY A 191 14.51 0.33 -5.73
N ALA A 192 13.81 1.17 -4.96
CA ALA A 192 12.37 1.31 -5.09
C ALA A 192 11.96 1.92 -6.44
N GLU A 193 10.80 1.52 -6.97
CA GLU A 193 10.16 2.19 -8.11
C GLU A 193 9.76 3.64 -7.76
N GLY A 194 9.49 3.89 -6.49
CA GLY A 194 9.10 5.16 -5.92
C GLY A 194 8.61 5.01 -4.48
N ALA A 195 8.21 6.11 -3.87
CA ALA A 195 7.40 6.06 -2.68
C ALA A 195 5.98 5.55 -3.02
N ALA A 196 5.37 4.77 -2.13
CA ALA A 196 3.99 4.28 -2.28
C ALA A 196 2.98 5.44 -2.16
N PHE A 197 3.31 6.42 -1.34
CA PHE A 197 2.64 7.70 -1.16
C PHE A 197 3.68 8.78 -0.80
N PRO A 198 3.36 10.09 -0.92
CA PRO A 198 4.25 11.15 -0.48
C PRO A 198 4.61 10.97 1.00
N PRO A 199 5.91 10.83 1.37
CA PRO A 199 6.30 10.58 2.75
C PRO A 199 5.76 11.65 3.70
N ILE A 200 5.20 11.24 4.83
CA ILE A 200 4.77 12.14 5.89
C ILE A 200 5.98 12.40 6.81
N VAL A 201 6.30 13.66 6.99
CA VAL A 201 7.25 14.13 8.01
C VAL A 201 6.55 15.25 8.76
N ALA A 202 6.18 15.00 10.02
CA ALA A 202 5.35 15.91 10.78
C ALA A 202 5.96 16.20 12.17
N ALA A 203 6.48 17.41 12.35
CA ALA A 203 7.20 17.83 13.54
C ALA A 203 6.35 18.68 14.51
N GLY A 204 6.48 18.40 15.81
CA GLY A 204 5.79 19.14 16.85
C GLY A 204 4.28 19.23 16.58
N PRO A 205 3.65 20.44 16.62
CA PRO A 205 2.20 20.59 16.41
C PRO A 205 1.66 19.96 15.12
N ASN A 206 2.49 19.87 14.05
CA ASN A 206 2.09 19.25 12.80
C ASN A 206 1.92 17.73 12.96
N GLY A 207 2.71 17.10 13.84
CA GLY A 207 2.59 15.69 14.20
C GLY A 207 1.25 15.31 14.84
N ALA A 208 0.46 16.28 15.30
CA ALA A 208 -0.90 16.05 15.79
C ALA A 208 -1.93 15.82 14.65
N LEU A 209 -1.51 15.92 13.40
CA LEU A 209 -2.34 15.67 12.23
C LEU A 209 -1.96 14.30 11.62
N PRO A 210 -2.83 13.27 11.66
CA PRO A 210 -2.51 11.93 11.15
C PRO A 210 -2.04 11.92 9.70
N HIS A 211 -2.64 12.75 8.85
CA HIS A 211 -2.31 12.92 7.43
C HIS A 211 -1.68 14.30 7.16
N ALA A 212 -0.67 14.66 7.95
CA ALA A 212 0.06 15.90 7.76
C ALA A 212 0.80 15.91 6.41
N ASN A 213 0.83 17.07 5.76
CA ASN A 213 1.69 17.26 4.59
C ASN A 213 2.99 17.94 5.03
N PRO A 214 4.18 17.41 4.67
CA PRO A 214 5.43 18.04 4.99
C PRO A 214 5.57 19.41 4.31
N GLY A 215 5.92 20.42 5.09
CA GLY A 215 5.97 21.81 4.63
C GLY A 215 7.31 22.50 4.93
N ALA A 216 7.28 23.83 4.88
CA ALA A 216 8.42 24.68 5.20
C ALA A 216 8.66 24.84 6.72
N ARG A 217 7.94 24.11 7.58
CA ARG A 217 8.16 24.10 9.03
C ARG A 217 9.55 23.54 9.31
N THR A 218 10.35 24.34 10.05
CA THR A 218 11.65 23.88 10.56
C THR A 218 11.45 22.98 11.77
N ILE A 219 12.13 21.85 11.77
CA ILE A 219 12.16 20.90 12.89
C ILE A 219 13.00 21.51 14.02
N GLU A 220 12.41 21.62 15.20
CA GLU A 220 13.06 22.22 16.38
C GLU A 220 13.45 21.13 17.40
N LYS A 221 14.30 21.51 18.35
CA LYS A 221 14.71 20.62 19.43
C LYS A 221 13.59 20.40 20.44
N GLY A 222 13.46 19.16 20.95
CA GLY A 222 12.50 18.79 21.97
C GLY A 222 11.10 18.47 21.42
N GLN A 223 11.00 18.18 20.12
CA GLN A 223 9.74 17.78 19.45
C GLN A 223 9.72 16.29 19.16
N THR A 224 8.51 15.73 19.02
CA THR A 224 8.31 14.49 18.27
C THR A 224 8.27 14.80 16.78
N VAL A 225 8.81 13.89 15.96
CA VAL A 225 8.68 13.91 14.52
C VAL A 225 8.11 12.56 14.08
N VAL A 226 6.86 12.57 13.63
CA VAL A 226 6.24 11.40 13.02
C VAL A 226 6.75 11.31 11.59
N VAL A 227 7.36 10.18 11.25
CA VAL A 227 7.81 9.83 9.90
C VAL A 227 7.05 8.60 9.47
N ASP A 228 6.27 8.74 8.40
CA ASP A 228 5.51 7.68 7.79
C ASP A 228 5.92 7.58 6.31
N ALA A 229 6.45 6.42 5.94
CA ALA A 229 7.05 6.22 4.63
C ALA A 229 6.95 4.77 4.17
N ALA A 230 6.73 4.62 2.88
CA ALA A 230 6.52 3.34 2.23
C ALA A 230 7.20 3.29 0.87
N ALA A 231 7.98 2.25 0.61
CA ALA A 231 8.56 1.96 -0.69
C ALA A 231 7.57 1.15 -1.56
N LYS A 232 7.73 1.27 -2.89
CA LYS A 232 7.02 0.47 -3.88
C LYS A 232 8.00 -0.37 -4.69
N VAL A 233 7.70 -1.67 -4.83
CA VAL A 233 8.49 -2.65 -5.61
C VAL A 233 7.55 -3.57 -6.38
N ASP A 234 7.76 -3.75 -7.66
CA ASP A 234 6.96 -4.58 -8.56
C ASP A 234 5.44 -4.30 -8.46
N GLY A 235 5.10 -3.02 -8.20
CA GLY A 235 3.72 -2.56 -8.01
C GLY A 235 3.15 -2.81 -6.61
N TYR A 236 3.88 -3.45 -5.68
CA TYR A 236 3.46 -3.70 -4.30
C TYR A 236 4.08 -2.71 -3.33
N HIS A 237 3.37 -2.42 -2.26
CA HIS A 237 3.71 -1.41 -1.27
C HIS A 237 4.22 -2.05 0.03
N SER A 238 5.14 -1.37 0.71
CA SER A 238 5.36 -1.51 2.15
C SER A 238 4.57 -0.43 2.88
N ASP A 239 4.66 -0.41 4.22
CA ASP A 239 4.16 0.67 5.05
C ASP A 239 4.87 0.67 6.40
N CYS A 240 5.30 1.84 6.90
CA CYS A 240 5.95 1.94 8.20
C CYS A 240 5.97 3.36 8.74
N THR A 241 5.39 3.55 9.92
CA THR A 241 5.54 4.78 10.70
C THR A 241 6.47 4.56 11.89
N ARG A 242 7.37 5.52 12.11
CA ARG A 242 8.13 5.68 13.34
C ARG A 242 8.08 7.13 13.84
N THR A 243 8.01 7.29 15.14
CA THR A 243 8.11 8.60 15.77
C THR A 243 9.49 8.77 16.38
N PHE A 244 10.19 9.82 15.98
CA PHE A 244 11.52 10.19 16.48
C PHE A 244 11.41 11.33 17.49
N ALA A 245 12.39 11.44 18.40
CA ALA A 245 12.54 12.58 19.30
C ALA A 245 13.72 13.44 18.86
N THR A 246 13.60 14.76 18.93
CA THR A 246 14.67 15.71 18.62
C THR A 246 15.37 16.26 19.88
N GLY A 247 15.29 15.53 20.99
CA GLY A 247 15.85 15.84 22.31
C GLY A 247 14.90 15.42 23.42
N PRO A 248 15.09 15.87 24.65
CA PRO A 248 14.16 15.59 25.75
C PRO A 248 12.74 16.06 25.40
N LEU A 249 11.78 15.13 25.48
CA LEU A 249 10.38 15.42 25.21
C LEU A 249 9.63 15.95 26.46
N PRO A 250 8.55 16.69 26.28
CA PRO A 250 7.59 16.94 27.35
C PRO A 250 7.06 15.61 27.93
N ASP A 251 6.82 15.56 29.25
CA ASP A 251 6.37 14.36 29.96
C ASP A 251 5.10 13.75 29.35
N GLU A 252 4.19 14.58 28.86
CA GLU A 252 2.96 14.16 28.18
C GLU A 252 3.24 13.36 26.92
N LEU A 253 4.17 13.81 26.06
CA LEU A 253 4.55 13.10 24.85
C LEU A 253 5.36 11.84 25.14
N ALA A 254 6.27 11.88 26.13
CA ALA A 254 7.04 10.72 26.55
C ALA A 254 6.12 9.60 27.11
N ARG A 255 5.11 9.98 27.91
CA ARG A 255 4.08 9.05 28.42
C ARG A 255 3.24 8.49 27.26
N SER A 256 2.82 9.35 26.33
CA SER A 256 2.03 8.92 25.17
C SER A 256 2.78 7.97 24.26
N TYR A 257 4.11 8.13 24.11
CA TYR A 257 4.94 7.19 23.37
C TYR A 257 4.90 5.80 24.00
N ALA A 258 5.11 5.71 25.32
CA ALA A 258 5.09 4.44 26.03
C ALA A 258 3.72 3.74 25.92
N VAL A 259 2.61 4.47 26.06
CA VAL A 259 1.24 3.94 25.93
C VAL A 259 0.95 3.51 24.48
N CYS A 260 1.39 4.28 23.49
CA CYS A 260 1.22 3.96 22.09
C CYS A 260 1.98 2.67 21.73
N LEU A 261 3.21 2.51 22.21
CA LEU A 261 4.01 1.30 22.05
C LEU A 261 3.34 0.08 22.71
N GLU A 262 2.82 0.22 23.93
CA GLU A 262 2.08 -0.85 24.61
C GLU A 262 0.85 -1.27 23.80
N GLY A 263 0.07 -0.31 23.28
CA GLY A 263 -1.08 -0.56 22.41
C GLY A 263 -0.69 -1.25 21.11
N GLN A 264 0.42 -0.83 20.48
CA GLN A 264 0.93 -1.41 19.25
C GLN A 264 1.35 -2.87 19.46
N LEU A 265 2.09 -3.16 20.52
CA LEU A 265 2.52 -4.52 20.83
C LEU A 265 1.33 -5.43 21.14
N ALA A 266 0.32 -4.93 21.86
CA ALA A 266 -0.90 -5.68 22.14
C ALA A 266 -1.72 -5.97 20.86
N GLY A 267 -1.85 -4.98 19.98
CA GLY A 267 -2.50 -5.14 18.67
C GLY A 267 -1.76 -6.14 17.79
N LEU A 268 -0.43 -6.05 17.76
CA LEU A 268 0.43 -6.96 17.02
C LEU A 268 0.25 -8.42 17.49
N GLU A 269 0.29 -8.66 18.79
CA GLU A 269 0.06 -9.98 19.39
C GLU A 269 -1.34 -10.51 19.06
N ALA A 270 -2.34 -9.62 18.95
CA ALA A 270 -3.71 -9.99 18.62
C ALA A 270 -3.92 -10.28 17.12
N THR A 271 -3.02 -9.87 16.23
CA THR A 271 -3.17 -10.01 14.78
C THR A 271 -2.90 -11.45 14.35
N ARG A 272 -3.97 -12.23 14.15
CA ARG A 272 -3.93 -13.66 13.78
C ARG A 272 -5.07 -14.01 12.85
N ALA A 273 -4.89 -15.04 12.03
CA ALA A 273 -5.96 -15.56 11.18
C ALA A 273 -7.20 -15.99 11.98
N GLY A 274 -8.36 -15.76 11.41
CA GLY A 274 -9.66 -16.08 11.99
C GLY A 274 -10.22 -15.04 12.97
N ARG A 275 -9.44 -14.01 13.34
CA ARG A 275 -9.96 -12.89 14.15
C ARG A 275 -10.60 -11.83 13.26
N SER A 276 -11.60 -11.10 13.79
CA SER A 276 -12.15 -9.95 13.10
C SER A 276 -11.24 -8.73 13.26
N GLY A 277 -11.20 -7.85 12.24
CA GLY A 277 -10.46 -6.59 12.32
C GLY A 277 -10.91 -5.72 13.49
N ARG A 278 -12.22 -5.72 13.82
CA ARG A 278 -12.78 -5.04 15.00
C ARG A 278 -12.20 -5.57 16.31
N ASP A 279 -12.09 -6.89 16.46
CA ASP A 279 -11.60 -7.47 17.72
C ASP A 279 -10.09 -7.19 17.93
N VAL A 280 -9.33 -7.09 16.84
CA VAL A 280 -7.91 -6.72 16.91
C VAL A 280 -7.75 -5.24 17.23
N ASP A 281 -8.52 -4.35 16.58
CA ASP A 281 -8.57 -2.92 16.92
C ASP A 281 -8.90 -2.70 18.39
N ALA A 282 -9.92 -3.40 18.90
CA ALA A 282 -10.37 -3.26 20.28
C ALA A 282 -9.26 -3.55 21.30
N VAL A 283 -8.37 -4.51 21.04
CA VAL A 283 -7.25 -4.86 21.94
C VAL A 283 -6.30 -3.67 22.11
N ALA A 284 -5.84 -3.06 21.02
CA ALA A 284 -4.94 -1.91 21.08
C ALA A 284 -5.63 -0.67 21.66
N ARG A 285 -6.87 -0.43 21.23
CA ARG A 285 -7.69 0.70 21.67
C ARG A 285 -8.00 0.65 23.16
N ASP A 286 -8.25 -0.52 23.73
CA ASP A 286 -8.49 -0.72 25.15
C ASP A 286 -7.26 -0.38 26.00
N VAL A 287 -6.05 -0.68 25.54
CA VAL A 287 -4.80 -0.28 26.21
C VAL A 287 -4.72 1.24 26.31
N ILE A 288 -4.89 1.93 25.19
CA ILE A 288 -4.81 3.38 25.10
C ILE A 288 -5.93 4.05 25.91
N THR A 289 -7.14 3.50 25.89
CA THR A 289 -8.30 4.00 26.63
C THR A 289 -8.12 3.85 28.14
N ARG A 290 -7.62 2.72 28.61
CA ARG A 290 -7.32 2.50 30.05
C ARG A 290 -6.25 3.46 30.57
N ALA A 291 -5.33 3.91 29.73
CA ALA A 291 -4.36 4.94 30.07
C ALA A 291 -4.95 6.36 30.10
N GLY A 292 -6.24 6.55 29.74
CA GLY A 292 -6.93 7.84 29.68
C GLY A 292 -6.63 8.64 28.41
N LEU A 293 -6.12 7.98 27.33
CA LEU A 293 -5.74 8.65 26.08
C LEU A 293 -6.63 8.22 24.88
N GLY A 294 -7.75 7.50 25.13
CA GLY A 294 -8.62 6.95 24.09
C GLY A 294 -9.18 7.99 23.13
N GLU A 295 -9.55 9.17 23.60
CA GLU A 295 -10.05 10.27 22.77
C GLU A 295 -9.01 10.85 21.80
N LEU A 296 -7.72 10.56 22.04
CA LEU A 296 -6.61 11.00 21.21
C LEU A 296 -6.20 9.96 20.15
N PHE A 297 -6.86 8.78 20.12
CA PHE A 297 -6.70 7.75 19.10
C PHE A 297 -7.98 7.69 18.24
N ALA A 298 -8.03 8.48 17.18
CA ALA A 298 -9.24 8.74 16.41
C ALA A 298 -9.42 7.94 15.12
N HIS A 299 -8.43 7.14 14.70
CA HIS A 299 -8.51 6.30 13.49
C HIS A 299 -8.56 4.80 13.82
N GLY A 300 -8.69 3.95 12.82
CA GLY A 300 -8.58 2.50 12.98
C GLY A 300 -7.18 2.06 13.32
N LEU A 301 -7.05 0.85 13.85
CA LEU A 301 -5.74 0.27 14.18
C LEU A 301 -4.90 -0.02 12.95
N GLY A 302 -5.53 -0.25 11.77
CA GLY A 302 -4.78 -0.54 10.55
C GLY A 302 -5.67 -0.96 9.38
N HIS A 303 -5.00 -1.29 8.29
CA HIS A 303 -5.60 -1.62 7.00
C HIS A 303 -4.77 -2.66 6.24
N GLY A 304 -5.37 -3.26 5.22
CA GLY A 304 -4.68 -4.11 4.28
C GLY A 304 -3.71 -3.32 3.40
N VAL A 305 -2.61 -3.96 3.02
CA VAL A 305 -1.61 -3.41 2.10
C VAL A 305 -1.31 -4.42 0.98
N GLY A 306 -1.13 -3.93 -0.23
CA GLY A 306 -0.78 -4.75 -1.39
C GLY A 306 -0.40 -3.90 -2.59
N MET A 307 -1.13 -4.03 -3.68
CA MET A 307 -0.98 -3.16 -4.85
C MET A 307 -1.61 -1.78 -4.64
N GLU A 308 -2.48 -1.62 -3.67
CA GLU A 308 -2.93 -0.34 -3.14
C GLU A 308 -2.40 -0.20 -1.71
N ILE A 309 -2.12 1.04 -1.30
CA ILE A 309 -1.65 1.29 0.06
C ILE A 309 -2.75 0.98 1.07
N HIS A 310 -4.00 1.29 0.74
CA HIS A 310 -5.17 0.93 1.54
C HIS A 310 -6.02 -0.07 0.78
N GLU A 311 -6.07 -1.31 1.26
CA GLU A 311 -6.98 -2.35 0.75
C GLU A 311 -7.57 -3.18 1.91
N GLN A 312 -8.33 -4.21 1.60
CA GLN A 312 -8.84 -5.14 2.62
C GLN A 312 -7.72 -6.03 3.18
N PRO A 313 -7.87 -6.48 4.45
CA PRO A 313 -8.95 -6.19 5.40
C PRO A 313 -8.73 -4.88 6.17
N ALA A 314 -9.80 -4.26 6.69
CA ALA A 314 -9.70 -3.13 7.61
C ALA A 314 -9.66 -3.59 9.08
N MET A 315 -8.85 -2.94 9.91
CA MET A 315 -8.83 -3.12 11.36
C MET A 315 -9.29 -1.83 12.05
N ARG A 316 -10.59 -1.72 12.28
CA ARG A 316 -11.25 -0.54 12.87
C ARG A 316 -12.54 -0.97 13.59
N PRO A 317 -13.12 -0.09 14.46
CA PRO A 317 -14.29 -0.45 15.27
C PRO A 317 -15.50 -0.99 14.51
N GLU A 318 -15.73 -0.53 13.28
CA GLU A 318 -16.87 -0.94 12.45
C GLU A 318 -16.56 -2.11 11.51
N SER A 319 -15.33 -2.65 11.52
CA SER A 319 -14.94 -3.70 10.58
C SER A 319 -15.61 -5.03 10.91
N GLU A 320 -16.12 -5.68 9.87
CA GLU A 320 -16.57 -7.07 9.90
C GLU A 320 -15.60 -8.01 9.17
N ASP A 321 -14.50 -7.47 8.63
CA ASP A 321 -13.49 -8.25 7.91
C ASP A 321 -12.84 -9.28 8.84
N VAL A 322 -12.64 -10.49 8.32
CA VAL A 322 -11.95 -11.56 9.01
C VAL A 322 -10.54 -11.69 8.45
N LEU A 323 -9.55 -11.65 9.32
CA LEU A 323 -8.16 -11.79 8.95
C LEU A 323 -7.88 -13.20 8.40
N ALA A 324 -7.38 -13.29 7.18
CA ALA A 324 -7.02 -14.54 6.52
C ALA A 324 -5.51 -14.77 6.56
N VAL A 325 -5.08 -16.04 6.56
CA VAL A 325 -3.66 -16.39 6.36
C VAL A 325 -3.18 -15.78 5.05
N ASP A 326 -1.95 -15.28 5.01
CA ASP A 326 -1.33 -14.58 3.88
C ASP A 326 -1.98 -13.24 3.50
N GLY A 327 -2.91 -12.73 4.31
CA GLY A 327 -3.27 -11.31 4.30
C GLY A 327 -2.10 -10.48 4.82
N VAL A 328 -2.00 -9.23 4.35
CA VAL A 328 -0.98 -8.26 4.82
C VAL A 328 -1.68 -7.05 5.37
N VAL A 329 -1.34 -6.64 6.60
CA VAL A 329 -1.99 -5.52 7.29
C VAL A 329 -0.99 -4.67 8.06
N THR A 330 -1.34 -3.39 8.29
CA THR A 330 -0.66 -2.51 9.23
C THR A 330 -1.18 -2.69 10.64
N VAL A 331 -0.35 -2.40 11.65
CA VAL A 331 -0.74 -2.27 13.07
C VAL A 331 -0.13 -0.96 13.57
N GLU A 332 -0.93 0.11 13.55
CA GLU A 332 -0.46 1.50 13.60
C GLU A 332 -1.23 2.41 14.58
N PRO A 333 -1.38 2.07 15.85
CA PRO A 333 -2.05 3.00 16.77
C PRO A 333 -1.34 4.34 16.79
N GLY A 334 -2.13 5.42 16.97
CA GLY A 334 -1.61 6.78 17.08
C GLY A 334 -2.27 7.57 18.21
N ILE A 335 -1.51 8.45 18.85
CA ILE A 335 -1.97 9.35 19.92
C ILE A 335 -1.59 10.77 19.52
N TYR A 336 -2.59 11.63 19.34
CA TYR A 336 -2.41 12.96 18.75
C TYR A 336 -2.86 14.04 19.71
N HIS A 337 -1.92 14.91 20.15
CA HIS A 337 -2.16 16.03 21.05
C HIS A 337 -2.24 17.34 20.27
N PRO A 338 -3.44 17.91 20.05
CA PRO A 338 -3.59 19.15 19.29
C PRO A 338 -2.70 20.27 19.81
N GLY A 339 -1.91 20.88 18.92
CA GLY A 339 -1.01 21.98 19.24
C GLY A 339 0.32 21.59 19.91
N LEU A 340 0.53 20.30 20.26
CA LEU A 340 1.74 19.81 20.90
C LEU A 340 2.53 18.86 20.02
N GLY A 341 1.93 17.77 19.57
CA GLY A 341 2.60 16.76 18.77
C GLY A 341 1.80 15.47 18.65
N GLY A 342 2.33 14.50 17.94
CA GLY A 342 1.74 13.17 17.78
C GLY A 342 2.76 12.07 17.92
N ILE A 343 2.25 10.87 18.16
CA ILE A 343 2.98 9.60 18.17
C ILE A 343 2.19 8.64 17.30
N ARG A 344 2.86 7.96 16.36
CA ARG A 344 2.40 6.77 15.66
C ARG A 344 3.54 5.77 15.58
N ILE A 345 3.23 4.52 15.89
CA ILE A 345 4.17 3.40 15.81
C ILE A 345 3.46 2.31 15.02
N GLU A 346 4.04 1.93 13.90
CA GLU A 346 3.43 1.05 12.93
C GLU A 346 4.33 -0.08 12.51
N ASP A 347 3.78 -1.27 12.41
CA ASP A 347 4.39 -2.39 11.70
C ASP A 347 3.49 -2.89 10.57
N LEU A 348 4.12 -3.26 9.46
CA LEU A 348 3.51 -4.07 8.41
C LEU A 348 3.75 -5.55 8.71
N VAL A 349 2.69 -6.35 8.65
CA VAL A 349 2.75 -7.76 9.01
C VAL A 349 2.02 -8.66 8.01
N ILE A 350 2.55 -9.86 7.80
CA ILE A 350 1.82 -10.93 7.12
C ILE A 350 1.07 -11.72 8.20
N ILE A 351 -0.23 -11.89 8.00
CA ILE A 351 -1.10 -12.65 8.90
C ILE A 351 -0.76 -14.14 8.79
N ARG A 352 -0.56 -14.78 9.94
CA ARG A 352 -0.30 -16.21 10.06
C ARG A 352 -1.32 -16.85 11.02
N GLU A 353 -1.36 -18.18 11.07
CA GLU A 353 -2.25 -18.91 12.00
C GLU A 353 -1.93 -18.61 13.48
N ASN A 354 -0.65 -18.49 13.80
CA ASN A 354 -0.18 -18.25 15.17
C ASN A 354 0.34 -16.80 15.33
N GLU A 355 1.65 -16.60 15.20
CA GLU A 355 2.27 -15.28 15.32
C GLU A 355 2.39 -14.63 13.95
N PRO A 356 2.08 -13.32 13.81
CA PRO A 356 2.25 -12.62 12.54
C PRO A 356 3.74 -12.52 12.18
N GLU A 357 4.03 -12.56 10.88
CA GLU A 357 5.36 -12.29 10.35
C GLU A 357 5.55 -10.77 10.21
N VAL A 358 6.36 -10.17 11.09
CA VAL A 358 6.63 -8.72 11.06
C VAL A 358 7.66 -8.41 9.98
N LEU A 359 7.31 -7.50 9.05
CA LEU A 359 8.16 -7.11 7.93
C LEU A 359 8.99 -5.84 8.21
N THR A 360 8.53 -5.00 9.14
CA THR A 360 9.18 -3.75 9.54
C THR A 360 10.09 -3.99 10.73
N THR A 361 11.39 -4.00 10.51
CA THR A 361 12.38 -4.43 11.50
C THR A 361 13.10 -3.26 12.20
N PHE A 362 12.90 -2.01 11.73
CA PHE A 362 13.46 -0.85 12.42
C PHE A 362 12.89 -0.74 13.85
N THR A 363 13.73 -0.36 14.80
CA THR A 363 13.36 -0.35 16.23
C THR A 363 12.09 0.43 16.51
N LYS A 364 11.28 -0.07 17.46
CA LYS A 364 10.13 0.62 18.05
C LYS A 364 10.47 1.39 19.34
N GLU A 365 11.70 1.30 19.82
CA GLU A 365 12.18 2.16 20.90
C GLU A 365 12.33 3.60 20.40
N LEU A 366 12.10 4.57 21.29
CA LEU A 366 12.18 5.98 20.93
C LEU A 366 13.62 6.37 20.56
N VAL A 367 13.86 6.62 19.30
CA VAL A 367 15.17 7.09 18.79
C VAL A 367 15.23 8.60 18.92
N THR A 368 16.30 9.08 19.58
CA THR A 368 16.59 10.51 19.63
C THR A 368 17.57 10.91 18.52
N VAL A 369 17.12 11.75 17.61
CA VAL A 369 17.86 12.32 16.49
C VAL A 369 17.99 13.83 16.72
N GLY A 370 19.14 14.42 16.48
CA GLY A 370 19.21 15.87 16.71
C GLY A 370 20.58 16.36 17.14
N ARG A 371 21.61 15.85 16.47
CA ARG A 371 22.96 16.48 16.55
C ARG A 371 23.27 17.22 15.28
#